data_3a249c3603a6c16ff89d14f9f901987e
#
_entry.id   3a249c3603a6c16ff89d14f9f901987e
#
_cell.length_a   1.000
_cell.length_b   1.000
_cell.length_c   1.000
_cell.angle_alpha   90.00
_cell.angle_beta   90.00
_cell.angle_gamma   90.00
#
_symmetry.space_group_name_H-M   'P 1'
#
loop_
_entity.id
_entity.type
_entity.pdbx_description
1 polymer ?
#
loop_
_entity_poly.entity_id
_entity_poly.type
_entity_poly.pdbx_seq_one_letter_code
_entity_poly.pdbx_strand_id
1 'polypeptide(L)'
;MQLFKNSPKLWLSKFPWKRKSSNKYSRGRVLILGAQKNMIGATILASESCLRVGVGSVKIICSKETLPILSHKFPSALKIEINNFLFLKSFLKKEREKNIPVNI
;
A
#
# COMPACT_ATOMS: atom_id res chain seq x y z
N MET A 1 30.85 3.89 -1.34
CA MET A 1 29.51 3.52 -1.83
C MET A 1 29.60 3.05 -3.27
N GLN A 2 29.03 1.91 -3.57
CA GLN A 2 29.02 1.37 -4.93
C GLN A 2 27.74 1.80 -5.64
N LEU A 3 27.89 2.35 -6.86
CA LEU A 3 26.76 2.80 -7.66
C LEU A 3 26.51 1.83 -8.80
N PHE A 4 25.24 1.52 -9.03
CA PHE A 4 24.81 0.68 -10.14
C PHE A 4 23.86 1.46 -11.04
N LYS A 5 24.03 1.33 -12.35
CA LYS A 5 23.04 1.84 -13.29
C LYS A 5 21.83 0.90 -13.26
N ASN A 6 20.65 1.47 -13.06
CA ASN A 6 19.43 0.66 -13.06
C ASN A 6 19.19 0.06 -14.46
N SER A 7 19.11 -1.24 -14.49
CA SER A 7 18.75 -1.95 -15.71
C SER A 7 17.97 -3.21 -15.35
N PRO A 8 17.12 -3.72 -16.23
CA PRO A 8 16.33 -4.93 -15.96
C PRO A 8 17.16 -6.14 -15.55
N LYS A 9 18.39 -6.25 -16.03
CA LYS A 9 19.29 -7.35 -15.67
C LYS A 9 19.55 -7.45 -14.18
N LEU A 10 19.48 -6.32 -13.42
CA LEU A 10 19.76 -6.30 -12.00
C LEU A 10 18.65 -6.95 -11.17
N TRP A 11 17.41 -6.89 -11.63
CA TRP A 11 16.26 -7.26 -10.81
C TRP A 11 15.25 -8.18 -11.50
N LEU A 12 15.37 -8.36 -12.83
CA LEU A 12 14.33 -9.06 -13.61
C LEU A 12 14.11 -10.51 -13.14
N SER A 13 15.18 -11.22 -12.81
CA SER A 13 15.08 -12.61 -12.33
C SER A 13 14.41 -12.73 -10.96
N LYS A 14 14.47 -11.67 -10.15
CA LYS A 14 13.88 -11.63 -8.81
C LYS A 14 12.50 -10.99 -8.80
N PHE A 15 12.04 -10.51 -9.95
CA PHE A 15 10.75 -9.86 -10.04
C PHE A 15 9.61 -10.88 -9.83
N PRO A 16 8.63 -10.59 -8.95
CA PRO A 16 7.55 -11.54 -8.67
C PRO A 16 6.51 -11.53 -9.77
N TRP A 17 6.81 -12.23 -10.86
CA TRP A 17 5.89 -12.32 -12.00
C TRP A 17 4.59 -12.98 -11.59
N LYS A 18 3.48 -12.49 -12.16
CA LYS A 18 2.15 -13.03 -11.91
C LYS A 18 2.05 -14.44 -12.49
N ARG A 19 1.73 -15.40 -11.64
CA ARG A 19 1.58 -16.80 -12.04
C ARG A 19 0.10 -17.17 -12.08
N LYS A 20 -0.26 -18.22 -12.85
CA LYS A 20 -1.63 -18.71 -12.90
C LYS A 20 -2.15 -19.12 -11.52
N SER A 21 -1.30 -19.68 -10.69
CA SER A 21 -1.66 -20.12 -9.33
C SER A 21 -1.63 -19.00 -8.30
N SER A 22 -1.23 -17.79 -8.68
CA SER A 22 -1.13 -16.70 -7.70
C SER A 22 -2.52 -16.20 -7.29
N ASN A 23 -2.64 -15.82 -6.03
CA ASN A 23 -3.84 -15.22 -5.45
C ASN A 23 -3.45 -13.94 -4.71
N LYS A 24 -4.44 -13.26 -4.11
CA LYS A 24 -4.17 -12.00 -3.43
C LYS A 24 -3.15 -12.11 -2.28
N TYR A 25 -3.04 -13.28 -1.66
CA TYR A 25 -2.08 -13.48 -0.57
C TYR A 25 -0.66 -13.70 -1.09
N SER A 26 -0.51 -14.47 -2.18
CA SER A 26 0.80 -14.72 -2.78
C SER A 26 1.35 -13.49 -3.49
N ARG A 27 0.50 -12.56 -3.94
CA ARG A 27 0.92 -11.34 -4.60
C ARG A 27 1.30 -10.21 -3.64
N GLY A 28 1.18 -10.47 -2.35
CA GLY A 28 1.57 -9.52 -1.33
C GLY A 28 0.46 -8.57 -0.90
N ARG A 29 0.68 -7.94 0.24
CA ARG A 29 -0.24 -6.99 0.85
C ARG A 29 0.49 -5.70 1.17
N VAL A 30 -0.13 -4.58 0.89
CA VAL A 30 0.47 -3.25 1.10
C VAL A 30 -0.44 -2.44 2.02
N LEU A 31 0.19 -1.78 2.98
CA LEU A 31 -0.48 -0.84 3.86
C LEU A 31 0.05 0.56 3.55
N ILE A 32 -0.83 1.47 3.17
CA ILE A 32 -0.47 2.84 2.83
C ILE A 32 -0.95 3.77 3.93
N LEU A 33 -0.03 4.51 4.52
CA LEU A 33 -0.37 5.56 5.45
C LEU A 33 -0.69 6.82 4.65
N GLY A 34 -1.98 7.16 4.60
CA GLY A 34 -2.46 8.26 3.78
C GLY A 34 -2.03 9.63 4.29
N ALA A 35 -1.83 10.55 3.37
CA ALA A 35 -1.48 11.91 3.68
C ALA A 35 -2.70 12.71 4.13
N GLN A 36 -2.44 13.91 4.63
CA GLN A 36 -3.49 14.83 5.01
C GLN A 36 -4.27 15.32 3.79
N LYS A 37 -5.42 15.96 4.04
CA LYS A 37 -6.35 16.40 2.99
C LYS A 37 -5.68 17.21 1.88
N ASN A 38 -4.77 18.12 2.25
CA ASN A 38 -4.09 18.97 1.28
C ASN A 38 -3.02 18.22 0.45
N MET A 39 -2.73 16.98 0.79
CA MET A 39 -1.75 16.14 0.10
C MET A 39 -2.33 14.82 -0.35
N ILE A 40 -3.63 14.77 -0.54
CA ILE A 40 -4.33 13.54 -0.93
C ILE A 40 -3.87 12.99 -2.28
N GLY A 41 -3.35 13.87 -3.16
CA GLY A 41 -2.81 13.44 -4.44
C GLY A 41 -1.70 12.41 -4.32
N ALA A 42 -0.82 12.58 -3.33
CA ALA A 42 0.25 11.61 -3.08
C ALA A 42 -0.30 10.24 -2.68
N THR A 43 -1.33 10.23 -1.84
CA THR A 43 -2.00 9.00 -1.44
C THR A 43 -2.65 8.30 -2.64
N ILE A 44 -3.28 9.08 -3.51
CA ILE A 44 -3.93 8.56 -4.72
C ILE A 44 -2.89 7.93 -5.65
N LEU A 45 -1.78 8.62 -5.89
CA LEU A 45 -0.73 8.12 -6.76
C LEU A 45 -0.10 6.84 -6.21
N ALA A 46 0.21 6.80 -4.91
CA ALA A 46 0.78 5.63 -4.28
C ALA A 46 -0.17 4.44 -4.37
N SER A 47 -1.44 4.64 -4.07
CA SER A 47 -2.45 3.59 -4.09
C SER A 47 -2.67 3.06 -5.50
N GLU A 48 -2.76 3.93 -6.48
CA GLU A 48 -2.94 3.55 -7.88
C GLU A 48 -1.75 2.76 -8.39
N SER A 49 -0.53 3.19 -8.05
CA SER A 49 0.68 2.49 -8.45
C SER A 49 0.72 1.07 -7.89
N CYS A 50 0.37 0.90 -6.62
CA CYS A 50 0.32 -0.43 -5.99
C CYS A 50 -0.69 -1.34 -6.68
N LEU A 51 -1.87 -0.83 -6.99
CA LEU A 51 -2.91 -1.62 -7.65
C LEU A 51 -2.51 -2.00 -9.07
N ARG A 52 -1.87 -1.10 -9.80
CA ARG A 52 -1.43 -1.37 -11.18
C ARG A 52 -0.29 -2.38 -11.26
N VAL A 53 0.59 -2.37 -10.28
CA VAL A 53 1.70 -3.35 -10.22
C VAL A 53 1.17 -4.75 -9.94
N GLY A 54 -0.01 -4.88 -9.39
CA GLY A 54 -0.65 -6.17 -9.19
C GLY A 54 -0.49 -6.76 -7.80
N VAL A 55 -0.34 -5.91 -6.77
CA VAL A 55 -0.35 -6.41 -5.39
C VAL A 55 -1.70 -7.06 -5.07
N GLY A 56 -1.68 -8.03 -4.18
CA GLY A 56 -2.88 -8.80 -3.84
C GLY A 56 -3.94 -8.00 -3.12
N SER A 57 -3.53 -7.13 -2.20
CA SER A 57 -4.47 -6.26 -1.48
C SER A 57 -3.80 -4.97 -1.04
N VAL A 58 -4.59 -3.90 -0.96
CA VAL A 58 -4.14 -2.59 -0.50
C VAL A 58 -5.07 -2.14 0.62
N LYS A 59 -4.48 -1.72 1.72
CA LYS A 59 -5.18 -1.07 2.82
C LYS A 59 -4.69 0.37 2.91
N ILE A 60 -5.61 1.32 3.00
CA ILE A 60 -5.25 2.74 3.08
C ILE A 60 -5.71 3.26 4.43
N ILE A 61 -4.77 3.75 5.22
CA ILE A 61 -5.07 4.43 6.48
C ILE A 61 -5.32 5.89 6.16
N CYS A 62 -6.48 6.39 6.52
CA CYS A 62 -6.91 7.73 6.12
C CYS A 62 -7.63 8.45 7.25
N SER A 63 -7.81 9.76 7.08
CA SER A 63 -8.60 10.57 7.99
C SER A 63 -10.07 10.55 7.58
N LYS A 64 -10.93 11.03 8.49
CA LYS A 64 -12.36 11.16 8.21
C LYS A 64 -12.62 12.02 6.98
N GLU A 65 -11.82 13.08 6.78
CA GLU A 65 -12.00 14.01 5.67
C GLU A 65 -11.67 13.41 4.32
N THR A 66 -10.68 12.51 4.26
CA THR A 66 -10.23 11.90 3.01
C THR A 66 -10.94 10.60 2.71
N LEU A 67 -11.60 9.99 3.69
CA LEU A 67 -12.25 8.69 3.52
C LEU A 67 -13.26 8.66 2.37
N PRO A 68 -14.19 9.62 2.21
CA PRO A 68 -15.13 9.59 1.10
C PRO A 68 -14.47 9.67 -0.27
N ILE A 69 -13.41 10.46 -0.38
CA ILE A 69 -12.68 10.64 -1.64
C ILE A 69 -12.00 9.33 -2.03
N LEU A 70 -11.31 8.70 -1.08
CA LEU A 70 -10.60 7.45 -1.34
C LEU A 70 -11.56 6.29 -1.56
N SER A 71 -12.72 6.28 -0.90
CA SER A 71 -13.73 5.25 -1.11
C SER A 71 -14.31 5.32 -2.50
N HIS A 72 -14.51 6.52 -3.03
CA HIS A 72 -14.99 6.71 -4.40
C HIS A 72 -13.92 6.31 -5.43
N LYS A 73 -12.67 6.71 -5.20
CA LYS A 73 -11.58 6.49 -6.15
C LYS A 73 -11.11 5.02 -6.16
N PHE A 74 -11.06 4.39 -5.01
CA PHE A 74 -10.54 3.02 -4.86
C PHE A 74 -11.54 2.13 -4.12
N PRO A 75 -12.64 1.74 -4.73
CA PRO A 75 -13.63 0.90 -4.04
C PRO A 75 -13.10 -0.49 -3.68
N SER A 76 -12.10 -0.98 -4.41
CA SER A 76 -11.52 -2.30 -4.14
C SER A 76 -10.50 -2.32 -3.00
N ALA A 77 -9.99 -1.17 -2.59
CA ALA A 77 -9.04 -1.08 -1.48
C ALA A 77 -9.80 -0.95 -0.16
N LEU A 78 -9.26 -1.58 0.90
CA LEU A 78 -9.82 -1.41 2.23
C LEU A 78 -9.33 -0.08 2.81
N LYS A 79 -10.25 0.75 3.26
CA LYS A 79 -9.94 2.03 3.90
C LYS A 79 -10.17 1.92 5.39
N ILE A 80 -9.22 2.43 6.18
CA ILE A 80 -9.29 2.41 7.64
C ILE A 80 -9.16 3.83 8.14
N GLU A 81 -10.22 4.31 8.79
CA GLU A 81 -10.23 5.65 9.37
C GLU A 81 -9.50 5.64 10.70
N ILE A 82 -8.55 6.56 10.85
CA ILE A 82 -7.79 6.73 12.08
C ILE A 82 -7.88 8.16 12.53
N ASN A 83 -8.32 8.36 13.77
CA ASN A 83 -8.59 9.69 14.33
C ASN A 83 -7.49 10.20 15.25
N ASN A 84 -6.62 9.32 15.76
CA ASN A 84 -5.56 9.74 16.67
C ASN A 84 -4.33 8.84 16.55
N PHE A 85 -3.22 9.34 17.08
CA PHE A 85 -1.92 8.66 16.99
C PHE A 85 -1.90 7.33 17.78
N LEU A 86 -2.57 7.28 18.93
CA LEU A 86 -2.57 6.07 19.74
C LEU A 86 -3.28 4.92 19.04
N PHE A 87 -4.38 5.21 18.36
CA PHE A 87 -5.10 4.21 17.57
C PHE A 87 -4.25 3.72 16.40
N LEU A 88 -3.56 4.64 15.72
CA LEU A 88 -2.64 4.30 14.65
C LEU A 88 -1.53 3.38 15.13
N LYS A 89 -0.90 3.70 16.25
CA LYS A 89 0.17 2.90 16.84
C LYS A 89 -0.30 1.48 17.15
N SER A 90 -1.48 1.36 17.75
CA SER A 90 -2.10 0.07 18.04
C SER A 90 -2.38 -0.74 16.79
N PHE A 91 -2.92 -0.09 15.77
CA PHE A 91 -3.23 -0.73 14.50
C PHE A 91 -1.97 -1.25 13.81
N LEU A 92 -0.92 -0.44 13.76
CA LEU A 92 0.36 -0.83 13.14
C LEU A 92 0.99 -2.01 13.87
N LYS A 93 0.87 -2.06 15.19
CA LYS A 93 1.37 -3.19 15.96
C LYS A 93 0.65 -4.48 15.57
N LYS A 94 -0.66 -4.45 15.43
CA LYS A 94 -1.45 -5.61 15.01
C LYS A 94 -1.09 -6.07 13.60
N GLU A 95 -0.91 -5.14 12.67
CA GLU A 95 -0.52 -5.47 11.31
C GLU A 95 0.88 -6.07 11.24
N ARG A 96 1.79 -5.58 12.08
CA ARG A 96 3.15 -6.11 12.20
C ARG A 96 3.14 -7.56 12.68
N GLU A 97 2.28 -7.88 13.62
CA GLU A 97 2.11 -9.25 14.11
C GLU A 97 1.62 -10.20 13.03
N LYS A 98 0.92 -9.68 12.02
CA LYS A 98 0.47 -10.45 10.86
C LYS A 98 1.52 -10.53 9.75
N ASN A 99 2.73 -10.01 9.97
CA ASN A 99 3.81 -9.95 8.99
C ASN A 99 3.44 -9.24 7.69
N ILE A 100 2.68 -8.14 7.81
CA ILE A 100 2.30 -7.33 6.65
C ILE A 100 3.31 -6.20 6.48
N PRO A 101 3.94 -6.06 5.28
CA PRO A 101 4.84 -4.93 5.02
C PRO A 101 4.10 -3.60 5.13
N VAL A 102 4.76 -2.60 5.73
CA VAL A 102 4.21 -1.25 5.85
C VAL A 102 4.99 -0.32 4.94
N ASN A 103 4.28 0.33 4.00
CA ASN A 103 4.84 1.32 3.08
C ASN A 103 4.16 2.66 3.29
N ILE A 104 4.95 3.71 3.34
CA ILE A 104 4.50 5.07 3.57
C ILE A 104 4.58 5.87 2.28
#